data_eec1117b3a89c3af566e32efc4412f65
#
_entry.id   eec1117b3a89c3af566e32efc4412f65
#
_cell.length_a   1.000
_cell.length_b   1.000
_cell.length_c   1.000
_cell.angle_alpha   90.00
_cell.angle_beta   90.00
_cell.angle_gamma   90.00
#
_symmetry.space_group_name_H-M   'P 1'
#
loop_
_entity.id
_entity.type
_entity.pdbx_description
1 polymer ?
#
loop_
_entity_poly.entity_id
_entity_poly.type
_entity_poly.pdbx_seq_one_letter_code
_entity_poly.pdbx_strand_id
1 'polypeptide(L)'
;AILLFGYIKFRKQKVSLKTYYPSLTVLRVVLHFIAFSAFFISLTYMPLATANALFFSSPFFVSIFAKVFLKEFIGIRRWSAIVFGFIGVYIVLDPNFSNFEYRNLLPVLSAFCYAASMTITKYTSDKDDVNTQLFYFYLIAIALCVIIFIFMGNGQFNNSNFDSTTQFIFREWFSNIEY
;
A
#
# COMPACT_ATOMS: atom_id res chain seq x y z
N ALA A 1 2.93 17.32 1.05
CA ALA A 1 3.44 17.83 2.34
C ALA A 1 3.35 19.37 2.41
N ILE A 2 3.94 20.11 1.47
CA ILE A 2 3.99 21.59 1.49
C ILE A 2 2.58 22.20 1.44
N LEU A 3 1.72 21.74 0.52
CA LEU A 3 0.33 22.22 0.40
C LEU A 3 -0.50 21.89 1.65
N LEU A 4 -0.30 20.71 2.23
CA LEU A 4 -0.96 20.30 3.46
C LEU A 4 -0.52 21.21 4.63
N PHE A 5 0.78 21.49 4.74
CA PHE A 5 1.31 22.40 5.76
C PHE A 5 0.76 23.83 5.60
N GLY A 6 0.68 24.33 4.37
CA GLY A 6 0.05 25.62 4.02
C GLY A 6 -1.42 25.66 4.42
N TYR A 7 -2.18 24.61 4.11
CA TYR A 7 -3.60 24.48 4.45
C TYR A 7 -3.85 24.47 5.96
N ILE A 8 -3.05 23.70 6.71
CA ILE A 8 -3.12 23.58 8.17
C ILE A 8 -2.81 24.95 8.82
N LYS A 9 -1.76 25.64 8.34
CA LYS A 9 -1.38 26.97 8.82
C LYS A 9 -2.46 28.01 8.53
N PHE A 10 -3.10 27.94 7.36
CA PHE A 10 -4.17 28.86 6.98
C PHE A 10 -5.45 28.67 7.81
N ARG A 11 -5.80 27.44 8.14
CA ARG A 11 -6.99 27.13 8.95
C ARG A 11 -6.78 27.30 10.47
N LYS A 12 -5.59 27.69 10.94
CA LYS A 12 -5.25 27.78 12.39
C LYS A 12 -5.59 26.50 13.17
N GLN A 13 -5.64 25.35 12.49
CA GLN A 13 -5.84 24.07 13.16
C GLN A 13 -4.59 23.74 13.97
N LYS A 14 -4.77 23.43 15.25
CA LYS A 14 -3.67 22.96 16.10
C LYS A 14 -3.30 21.56 15.66
N VAL A 15 -2.27 21.45 14.82
CA VAL A 15 -1.64 20.15 14.58
C VAL A 15 -0.80 19.85 15.79
N SER A 16 -1.18 18.85 16.53
CA SER A 16 -0.30 18.27 17.53
C SER A 16 0.82 17.54 16.77
N LEU A 17 2.03 18.10 16.77
CA LEU A 17 3.21 17.40 16.22
C LEU A 17 3.65 16.23 17.11
N LYS A 18 2.84 15.86 18.09
CA LYS A 18 3.09 14.77 19.01
C LYS A 18 2.20 13.59 18.64
N THR A 19 2.78 12.53 18.09
CA THR A 19 2.08 11.25 17.91
C THR A 19 2.21 10.41 19.18
N TYR A 20 1.14 9.76 19.57
CA TYR A 20 1.15 8.83 20.71
C TYR A 20 1.76 7.49 20.36
N TYR A 21 1.76 7.11 19.08
CA TYR A 21 2.21 5.80 18.61
C TYR A 21 3.24 5.88 17.48
N PRO A 22 4.48 6.40 17.75
CA PRO A 22 5.46 6.62 16.68
C PRO A 22 5.85 5.34 15.93
N SER A 23 6.03 4.22 16.65
CA SER A 23 6.41 2.93 16.04
C SER A 23 5.29 2.38 15.13
N LEU A 24 4.03 2.48 15.56
CA LEU A 24 2.90 2.04 14.74
C LEU A 24 2.72 2.95 13.50
N THR A 25 3.00 4.24 13.64
CA THR A 25 2.96 5.17 12.51
C THR A 25 4.01 4.83 11.46
N VAL A 26 5.25 4.51 11.86
CA VAL A 26 6.29 4.05 10.93
C VAL A 26 5.90 2.72 10.30
N LEU A 27 5.48 1.74 11.09
CA LEU A 27 5.07 0.42 10.60
C LEU A 27 3.94 0.54 9.57
N ARG A 28 2.94 1.39 9.82
CA ARG A 28 1.84 1.66 8.90
C ARG A 28 2.33 2.16 7.55
N VAL A 29 3.25 3.13 7.54
CA VAL A 29 3.78 3.71 6.30
C VAL A 29 4.62 2.70 5.53
N VAL A 30 5.46 1.93 6.23
CA VAL A 30 6.24 0.84 5.61
C VAL A 30 5.34 -0.21 4.98
N LEU A 31 4.32 -0.68 5.71
CA LEU A 31 3.36 -1.64 5.16
C LEU A 31 2.61 -1.08 3.93
N HIS A 32 2.23 0.19 3.98
CA HIS A 32 1.58 0.85 2.86
C HIS A 32 2.50 0.96 1.65
N PHE A 33 3.77 1.29 1.88
CA PHE A 33 4.79 1.35 0.83
C PHE A 33 5.02 -0.03 0.20
N ILE A 34 5.13 -1.10 1.01
CA ILE A 34 5.25 -2.48 0.52
C ILE A 34 4.01 -2.86 -0.29
N ALA A 35 2.81 -2.50 0.18
CA ALA A 35 1.57 -2.77 -0.53
C ALA A 35 1.55 -2.14 -1.93
N PHE A 36 1.88 -0.86 -2.04
CA PHE A 36 1.96 -0.17 -3.34
C PHE A 36 3.03 -0.76 -4.24
N SER A 37 4.24 -0.99 -3.71
CA SER A 37 5.33 -1.57 -4.49
C SER A 37 4.96 -2.95 -5.03
N ALA A 38 4.41 -3.83 -4.20
CA ALA A 38 3.97 -5.16 -4.63
C ALA A 38 2.86 -5.09 -5.69
N PHE A 39 1.91 -4.15 -5.55
CA PHE A 39 0.86 -3.94 -6.54
C PHE A 39 1.43 -3.48 -7.88
N PHE A 40 2.28 -2.45 -7.90
CA PHE A 40 2.88 -1.96 -9.13
C PHE A 40 3.79 -2.98 -9.80
N ILE A 41 4.56 -3.75 -9.03
CA ILE A 41 5.37 -4.86 -9.57
C ILE A 41 4.45 -5.92 -10.19
N SER A 42 3.29 -6.21 -9.62
CA SER A 42 2.36 -7.19 -10.20
C SER A 42 1.86 -6.79 -11.60
N LEU A 43 1.73 -5.48 -11.87
CA LEU A 43 1.28 -4.96 -13.16
C LEU A 43 2.28 -5.25 -14.31
N THR A 44 3.51 -5.59 -14.01
CA THR A 44 4.48 -5.99 -15.02
C THR A 44 4.29 -7.45 -15.48
N TYR A 45 3.57 -8.25 -14.70
CA TYR A 45 3.32 -9.67 -14.97
C TYR A 45 1.89 -9.99 -15.39
N MET A 46 0.94 -9.11 -15.08
CA MET A 46 -0.46 -9.37 -15.33
C MET A 46 -1.24 -8.10 -15.71
N PRO A 47 -2.36 -8.22 -16.45
CA PRO A 47 -3.24 -7.10 -16.76
C PRO A 47 -3.77 -6.41 -15.50
N LEU A 48 -3.98 -5.09 -15.59
CA LEU A 48 -4.50 -4.26 -14.50
C LEU A 48 -5.84 -4.80 -13.94
N ALA A 49 -6.70 -5.32 -14.81
CA ALA A 49 -7.98 -5.90 -14.42
C ALA A 49 -7.80 -7.09 -13.46
N THR A 50 -6.88 -8.01 -13.79
CA THR A 50 -6.56 -9.18 -12.96
C THR A 50 -5.91 -8.76 -11.62
N ALA A 51 -4.95 -7.84 -11.66
CA ALA A 51 -4.30 -7.34 -10.45
C ALA A 51 -5.31 -6.67 -9.49
N ASN A 52 -6.18 -5.80 -10.03
CA ASN A 52 -7.26 -5.17 -9.25
C ASN A 52 -8.21 -6.20 -8.64
N ALA A 53 -8.61 -7.18 -9.41
CA ALA A 53 -9.54 -8.19 -8.93
C ALA A 53 -8.94 -9.00 -7.77
N LEU A 54 -7.66 -9.40 -7.85
CA LEU A 54 -6.97 -10.04 -6.74
C LEU A 54 -6.81 -9.08 -5.53
N PHE A 55 -6.59 -7.79 -5.78
CA PHE A 55 -6.54 -6.76 -4.74
C PHE A 55 -7.88 -6.54 -4.04
N PHE A 56 -9.01 -6.86 -4.67
CA PHE A 56 -10.34 -6.86 -4.02
C PHE A 56 -10.45 -7.85 -2.85
N SER A 57 -9.43 -8.70 -2.62
CA SER A 57 -9.32 -9.46 -1.37
C SER A 57 -9.04 -8.56 -0.14
N SER A 58 -8.65 -7.30 -0.32
CA SER A 58 -8.32 -6.38 0.77
C SER A 58 -9.47 -6.16 1.78
N PRO A 59 -10.76 -6.01 1.42
CA PRO A 59 -11.84 -5.88 2.39
C PRO A 59 -12.01 -7.12 3.29
N PHE A 60 -11.67 -8.30 2.77
CA PHE A 60 -11.65 -9.54 3.55
C PHE A 60 -10.59 -9.47 4.65
N PHE A 61 -9.35 -9.13 4.30
CA PHE A 61 -8.27 -8.96 5.26
C PHE A 61 -8.55 -7.84 6.27
N VAL A 62 -9.08 -6.69 5.82
CA VAL A 62 -9.48 -5.59 6.72
C VAL A 62 -10.52 -6.07 7.73
N SER A 63 -11.48 -6.89 7.31
CA SER A 63 -12.50 -7.42 8.21
C SER A 63 -11.93 -8.40 9.22
N ILE A 64 -11.04 -9.31 8.79
CA ILE A 64 -10.35 -10.21 9.71
C ILE A 64 -9.54 -9.43 10.74
N PHE A 65 -8.73 -8.45 10.28
CA PHE A 65 -7.90 -7.66 11.18
C PHE A 65 -8.72 -6.80 12.14
N ALA A 66 -9.83 -6.21 11.67
CA ALA A 66 -10.73 -5.48 12.55
C ALA A 66 -11.32 -6.38 13.66
N LYS A 67 -11.68 -7.61 13.33
CA LYS A 67 -12.17 -8.57 14.33
C LYS A 67 -11.08 -8.99 15.30
N VAL A 68 -9.87 -9.30 14.82
CA VAL A 68 -8.78 -9.85 15.63
C VAL A 68 -8.10 -8.77 16.48
N PHE A 69 -7.73 -7.65 15.87
CA PHE A 69 -6.92 -6.61 16.52
C PHE A 69 -7.76 -5.52 17.20
N LEU A 70 -8.87 -5.10 16.57
CA LEU A 70 -9.73 -4.08 17.13
C LEU A 70 -10.90 -4.67 17.95
N LYS A 71 -11.04 -6.02 17.96
CA LYS A 71 -12.14 -6.73 18.65
C LYS A 71 -13.53 -6.24 18.24
N GLU A 72 -13.65 -5.76 16.99
CA GLU A 72 -14.93 -5.29 16.46
C GLU A 72 -15.85 -6.45 16.10
N PHE A 73 -17.13 -6.27 16.39
CA PHE A 73 -18.15 -7.21 15.93
C PHE A 73 -18.45 -6.96 14.47
N ILE A 74 -18.14 -7.97 13.62
CA ILE A 74 -18.41 -7.91 12.19
C ILE A 74 -19.72 -8.63 11.92
N GLY A 75 -20.76 -7.84 11.57
CA GLY A 75 -22.09 -8.36 11.27
C GLY A 75 -22.11 -9.19 9.97
N ILE A 76 -23.08 -10.07 9.87
CA ILE A 76 -23.28 -10.97 8.71
C ILE A 76 -23.42 -10.18 7.38
N ARG A 77 -23.99 -8.98 7.43
CA ARG A 77 -24.12 -8.10 6.24
C ARG A 77 -22.77 -7.75 5.62
N ARG A 78 -21.73 -7.53 6.42
CA ARG A 78 -20.39 -7.23 5.91
C ARG A 78 -19.75 -8.46 5.29
N TRP A 79 -19.92 -9.63 5.91
CA TRP A 79 -19.46 -10.90 5.36
C TRP A 79 -20.16 -11.25 4.05
N SER A 80 -21.47 -11.08 3.97
CA SER A 80 -22.21 -11.34 2.72
C SER A 80 -21.76 -10.41 1.59
N ALA A 81 -21.55 -9.11 1.87
CA ALA A 81 -21.06 -8.16 0.86
C ALA A 81 -19.67 -8.57 0.32
N ILE A 82 -18.77 -9.05 1.18
CA ILE A 82 -17.45 -9.55 0.77
C ILE A 82 -17.60 -10.76 -0.14
N VAL A 83 -18.44 -11.75 0.23
CA VAL A 83 -18.66 -12.95 -0.56
C VAL A 83 -19.25 -12.60 -1.95
N PHE A 84 -20.26 -11.74 -2.00
CA PHE A 84 -20.85 -11.29 -3.27
C PHE A 84 -19.83 -10.52 -4.13
N GLY A 85 -18.99 -9.69 -3.51
CA GLY A 85 -17.89 -9.02 -4.20
C GLY A 85 -16.91 -10.01 -4.83
N PHE A 86 -16.49 -11.06 -4.10
CA PHE A 86 -15.63 -12.12 -4.64
C PHE A 86 -16.28 -12.89 -5.78
N ILE A 87 -17.58 -13.22 -5.68
CA ILE A 87 -18.31 -13.87 -6.77
C ILE A 87 -18.31 -12.99 -8.02
N GLY A 88 -18.57 -11.68 -7.86
CA GLY A 88 -18.53 -10.73 -8.97
C GLY A 88 -17.15 -10.68 -9.65
N VAL A 89 -16.09 -10.61 -8.85
CA VAL A 89 -14.70 -10.64 -9.34
C VAL A 89 -14.41 -11.95 -10.08
N TYR A 90 -14.82 -13.09 -9.53
CA TYR A 90 -14.63 -14.40 -10.15
C TYR A 90 -15.30 -14.48 -11.53
N ILE A 91 -16.55 -13.98 -11.65
CA ILE A 91 -17.28 -13.97 -12.92
C ILE A 91 -16.58 -13.08 -13.97
N VAL A 92 -16.09 -11.90 -13.58
CA VAL A 92 -15.45 -10.96 -14.51
C VAL A 92 -14.08 -11.43 -14.97
N LEU A 93 -13.34 -12.12 -14.11
CA LEU A 93 -11.98 -12.54 -14.43
C LEU A 93 -11.90 -13.81 -15.26
N ASP A 94 -12.92 -14.68 -15.16
CA ASP A 94 -12.89 -16.03 -15.76
C ASP A 94 -11.51 -16.70 -15.56
N PRO A 95 -11.08 -16.91 -14.31
CA PRO A 95 -9.70 -17.26 -14.02
C PRO A 95 -9.37 -18.66 -14.55
N ASN A 96 -8.50 -18.69 -15.53
CA ASN A 96 -7.97 -19.94 -16.07
C ASN A 96 -6.87 -20.43 -15.11
N PHE A 97 -7.23 -21.26 -14.13
CA PHE A 97 -6.33 -21.79 -13.12
C PHE A 97 -5.25 -22.75 -13.65
N SER A 98 -5.28 -23.08 -14.94
CA SER A 98 -4.31 -23.97 -15.58
C SER A 98 -2.88 -23.42 -15.54
N ASN A 99 -2.70 -22.10 -15.41
CA ASN A 99 -1.41 -21.40 -15.43
C ASN A 99 -1.23 -20.54 -14.16
N PHE A 100 -1.52 -21.10 -12.97
CA PHE A 100 -1.29 -20.39 -11.74
C PHE A 100 0.20 -20.22 -11.46
N GLU A 101 0.71 -19.00 -11.62
CA GLU A 101 2.07 -18.63 -11.26
C GLU A 101 2.11 -18.03 -9.85
N TYR A 102 3.21 -18.26 -9.12
CA TYR A 102 3.44 -17.66 -7.80
C TYR A 102 3.41 -16.13 -7.85
N ARG A 103 3.67 -15.52 -9.01
CA ARG A 103 3.59 -14.07 -9.25
C ARG A 103 2.18 -13.52 -9.05
N ASN A 104 1.15 -14.35 -9.20
CA ASN A 104 -0.25 -13.98 -8.95
C ASN A 104 -0.54 -13.72 -7.47
N LEU A 105 0.36 -14.10 -6.57
CA LEU A 105 0.25 -13.81 -5.14
C LEU A 105 0.65 -12.37 -4.79
N LEU A 106 1.34 -11.63 -5.67
CA LEU A 106 1.78 -10.26 -5.41
C LEU A 106 0.62 -9.30 -5.10
N PRO A 107 -0.50 -9.25 -5.86
CA PRO A 107 -1.62 -8.40 -5.52
C PRO A 107 -2.33 -8.82 -4.22
N VAL A 108 -2.33 -10.11 -3.90
CA VAL A 108 -2.90 -10.61 -2.64
C VAL A 108 -2.03 -10.18 -1.45
N LEU A 109 -0.71 -10.26 -1.58
CA LEU A 109 0.25 -9.72 -0.60
C LEU A 109 0.06 -8.21 -0.43
N SER A 110 -0.10 -7.48 -1.52
CA SER A 110 -0.42 -6.06 -1.51
C SER A 110 -1.70 -5.79 -0.72
N ALA A 111 -2.78 -6.52 -1.00
CA ALA A 111 -4.05 -6.42 -0.30
C ALA A 111 -3.92 -6.69 1.21
N PHE A 112 -3.11 -7.68 1.60
CA PHE A 112 -2.83 -8.01 3.00
C PHE A 112 -2.07 -6.87 3.71
N CYS A 113 -0.98 -6.37 3.13
CA CYS A 113 -0.20 -5.26 3.69
C CYS A 113 -1.02 -3.96 3.77
N TYR A 114 -1.83 -3.68 2.73
CA TYR A 114 -2.75 -2.55 2.73
C TYR A 114 -3.78 -2.65 3.85
N ALA A 115 -4.40 -3.81 4.03
CA ALA A 115 -5.37 -4.06 5.09
C ALA A 115 -4.76 -3.90 6.49
N ALA A 116 -3.54 -4.38 6.70
CA ALA A 116 -2.81 -4.19 7.94
C ALA A 116 -2.54 -2.69 8.21
N SER A 117 -2.08 -1.95 7.20
CA SER A 117 -1.87 -0.50 7.29
C SER A 117 -3.16 0.24 7.67
N MET A 118 -4.29 -0.10 7.03
CA MET A 118 -5.60 0.52 7.32
C MET A 118 -6.08 0.19 8.73
N THR A 119 -5.84 -1.01 9.22
CA THR A 119 -6.20 -1.43 10.57
C THR A 119 -5.39 -0.65 11.62
N ILE A 120 -4.08 -0.47 11.40
CA ILE A 120 -3.23 0.34 12.26
C ILE A 120 -3.69 1.81 12.24
N THR A 121 -4.05 2.33 11.05
CA THR A 121 -4.59 3.69 10.91
C THR A 121 -5.82 3.88 11.79
N LYS A 122 -6.75 2.93 11.76
CA LYS A 122 -7.95 2.96 12.57
C LYS A 122 -7.63 2.88 14.07
N TYR A 123 -6.73 1.99 14.46
CA TYR A 123 -6.30 1.85 15.85
C TYR A 123 -5.65 3.12 16.41
N THR A 124 -4.82 3.80 15.61
CA THR A 124 -4.14 5.02 16.04
C THR A 124 -5.04 6.26 16.01
N SER A 125 -6.15 6.22 15.26
CA SER A 125 -7.08 7.35 15.14
C SER A 125 -7.82 7.73 16.44
N ASP A 126 -7.81 6.86 17.43
CA ASP A 126 -8.42 7.14 18.74
C ASP A 126 -7.66 8.24 19.52
N LYS A 127 -6.36 8.39 19.28
CA LYS A 127 -5.51 9.34 20.03
C LYS A 127 -4.80 10.36 19.13
N ASP A 128 -4.52 10.00 17.88
CA ASP A 128 -3.83 10.86 16.95
C ASP A 128 -4.84 11.50 15.98
N ASP A 129 -4.82 12.83 15.90
CA ASP A 129 -5.65 13.57 14.94
C ASP A 129 -5.28 13.22 13.50
N VAL A 130 -6.28 13.24 12.61
CA VAL A 130 -6.13 12.89 11.19
C VAL A 130 -5.02 13.72 10.52
N ASN A 131 -4.92 15.01 10.83
CA ASN A 131 -3.90 15.90 10.27
C ASN A 131 -2.49 15.48 10.70
N THR A 132 -2.32 15.08 11.96
CA THR A 132 -1.06 14.56 12.50
C THR A 132 -0.69 13.25 11.81
N GLN A 133 -1.65 12.35 11.64
CA GLN A 133 -1.43 11.08 10.93
C GLN A 133 -1.02 11.28 9.47
N LEU A 134 -1.66 12.21 8.75
CA LEU A 134 -1.31 12.53 7.37
C LEU A 134 0.06 13.18 7.26
N PHE A 135 0.40 14.10 8.17
CA PHE A 135 1.70 14.76 8.19
C PHE A 135 2.85 13.75 8.31
N TYR A 136 2.78 12.86 9.30
CA TYR A 136 3.79 11.83 9.49
C TYR A 136 3.81 10.81 8.35
N PHE A 137 2.65 10.47 7.79
CA PHE A 137 2.58 9.59 6.64
C PHE A 137 3.41 10.12 5.47
N TYR A 138 3.18 11.37 5.06
CA TYR A 138 3.93 11.97 3.97
C TYR A 138 5.40 12.20 4.29
N LEU A 139 5.72 12.58 5.53
CA LEU A 139 7.11 12.78 5.95
C LEU A 139 7.91 11.48 5.86
N ILE A 140 7.38 10.39 6.40
CA ILE A 140 8.05 9.09 6.38
C ILE A 140 8.09 8.53 4.96
N ALA A 141 7.02 8.68 4.17
CA ALA A 141 6.98 8.25 2.78
C ALA A 141 8.07 8.95 1.94
N ILE A 142 8.23 10.26 2.09
CA ILE A 142 9.31 11.02 1.42
C ILE A 142 10.68 10.50 1.86
N ALA A 143 10.88 10.30 3.18
CA ALA A 143 12.14 9.77 3.69
C ALA A 143 12.47 8.38 3.10
N LEU A 144 11.48 7.49 3.02
CA LEU A 144 11.63 6.17 2.39
C LEU A 144 11.98 6.29 0.90
N CYS A 145 11.29 7.15 0.16
CA CYS A 145 11.59 7.38 -1.25
C CYS A 145 13.02 7.90 -1.46
N VAL A 146 13.47 8.85 -0.62
CA VAL A 146 14.83 9.39 -0.69
C VAL A 146 15.86 8.31 -0.37
N ILE A 147 15.63 7.50 0.66
CA ILE A 147 16.53 6.41 1.02
C ILE A 147 16.64 5.42 -0.14
N ILE A 148 15.51 4.99 -0.71
CA ILE A 148 15.51 4.06 -1.84
C ILE A 148 16.20 4.68 -3.06
N PHE A 149 15.96 5.96 -3.34
CA PHE A 149 16.63 6.66 -4.43
C PHE A 149 18.15 6.69 -4.26
N ILE A 150 18.66 6.99 -3.06
CA ILE A 150 20.10 7.02 -2.79
C ILE A 150 20.73 5.63 -2.98
N PHE A 151 20.04 4.57 -2.56
CA PHE A 151 20.59 3.21 -2.64
C PHE A 151 20.39 2.55 -4.01
N MET A 152 19.31 2.83 -4.72
CA MET A 152 18.91 2.11 -5.93
C MET A 152 18.88 2.99 -7.18
N GLY A 153 18.80 4.30 -7.03
CA GLY A 153 18.60 5.24 -8.15
C GLY A 153 19.80 5.40 -9.09
N ASN A 154 20.99 4.97 -8.68
CA ASN A 154 22.24 5.14 -9.47
C ASN A 154 22.48 4.00 -10.46
N GLY A 155 21.55 3.06 -10.63
CA GLY A 155 21.70 1.95 -11.57
C GLY A 155 22.79 0.93 -11.23
N GLN A 156 23.51 1.08 -10.10
CA GLN A 156 24.65 0.22 -9.73
C GLN A 156 24.27 -1.25 -9.51
N PHE A 157 23.00 -1.54 -9.26
CA PHE A 157 22.47 -2.89 -9.10
C PHE A 157 21.85 -3.44 -10.39
N ASN A 158 21.90 -2.68 -11.50
CA ASN A 158 21.36 -3.14 -12.76
C ASN A 158 22.32 -4.19 -13.37
N ASN A 159 21.80 -5.39 -13.59
CA ASN A 159 22.54 -6.47 -14.22
C ASN A 159 21.76 -6.95 -15.46
N SER A 160 22.46 -7.12 -16.58
CA SER A 160 21.89 -7.60 -17.85
C SER A 160 21.26 -8.99 -17.77
N ASN A 161 21.62 -9.77 -16.74
CA ASN A 161 21.06 -11.10 -16.50
C ASN A 161 19.72 -11.11 -15.76
N PHE A 162 19.24 -9.95 -15.31
CA PHE A 162 17.96 -9.83 -14.63
C PHE A 162 16.80 -9.85 -15.65
N ASP A 163 15.64 -10.30 -15.18
CA ASP A 163 14.37 -10.16 -15.90
C ASP A 163 14.06 -8.69 -16.18
N SER A 164 13.36 -8.40 -17.27
CA SER A 164 13.04 -7.05 -17.75
C SER A 164 12.42 -6.15 -16.65
N THR A 165 11.63 -6.73 -15.76
CA THR A 165 11.04 -6.04 -14.61
C THR A 165 12.08 -5.62 -13.58
N THR A 166 13.01 -6.52 -13.27
CA THR A 166 14.08 -6.27 -12.32
C THR A 166 15.03 -5.20 -12.87
N GLN A 167 15.34 -5.27 -14.17
CA GLN A 167 16.12 -4.23 -14.85
C GLN A 167 15.43 -2.87 -14.81
N PHE A 168 14.09 -2.84 -14.99
CA PHE A 168 13.32 -1.59 -14.88
C PHE A 168 13.39 -0.96 -13.49
N ILE A 169 13.36 -1.76 -12.42
CA ILE A 169 13.42 -1.29 -11.02
C ILE A 169 14.82 -0.75 -10.69
N PHE A 170 15.88 -1.42 -11.17
CA PHE A 170 17.26 -1.09 -10.84
C PHE A 170 17.96 -0.20 -11.86
N ARG A 171 17.26 0.25 -12.92
CA ARG A 171 17.83 1.18 -13.89
C ARG A 171 18.17 2.52 -13.23
N GLU A 172 19.04 3.26 -13.87
CA GLU A 172 19.28 4.67 -13.51
C GLU A 172 18.01 5.49 -13.77
N TRP A 173 17.45 6.12 -12.74
CA TRP A 173 16.12 6.74 -12.82
C TRP A 173 16.10 8.08 -13.54
N PHE A 174 17.25 8.75 -13.63
CA PHE A 174 17.35 10.11 -14.22
C PHE A 174 18.38 10.22 -15.36
N SER A 175 18.86 9.10 -15.91
CA SER A 175 19.86 9.10 -16.98
C SER A 175 19.42 9.82 -18.28
N ASN A 176 18.13 9.97 -18.50
CA ASN A 176 17.56 10.53 -19.73
C ASN A 176 16.87 11.89 -19.53
N ILE A 177 17.14 12.61 -18.45
CA ILE A 177 16.69 13.99 -18.31
C ILE A 177 17.71 14.87 -19.01
N GLU A 178 17.58 15.02 -20.34
CA GLU A 178 18.24 16.07 -21.10
C GLU A 178 17.59 17.41 -20.70
N TYR A 179 18.41 18.35 -20.22
CA TYR A 179 18.02 19.70 -19.86
C TYR A 179 17.99 20.58 -21.11
#